data_c7f5f05a1658ceb57ff62d82170e85ab
#
_entry.id   c7f5f05a1658ceb57ff62d82170e85ab
#
_cell.length_a   1.000
_cell.length_b   1.000
_cell.length_c   1.000
_cell.angle_alpha   90.00
_cell.angle_beta   90.00
_cell.angle_gamma   90.00
#
_symmetry.space_group_name_H-M   'P 1'
#
loop_
_entity.id
_entity.type
_entity.pdbx_description
1 polymer ?
#
loop_
_entity_poly.entity_id
_entity_poly.type
_entity_poly.pdbx_seq_one_letter_code
_entity_poly.pdbx_strand_id
1 'polypeptide(L)'
;MERVERNQKNRLNTHYISTENGFESRTNLLADFIIDATGLDAEVKANELLNDLVIRYNLPLNSLKRLTVSNDFEIKEMRNEKDERGQTYDRQGRMYACGTMTFGGPYAAVDSFLGLQYTALRSVDNLVKAKAPGINYLNGLSSLGQWWKWVTNQSPS
;
A
#
# COMPACT_ATOMS: atom_id res chain seq x y z
N MET A 1 18.16 0.79 15.93
CA MET A 1 19.44 0.02 15.95
C MET A 1 20.49 0.94 15.34
N GLU A 2 21.62 1.15 16.01
CA GLU A 2 22.63 2.11 15.59
C GLU A 2 23.79 1.40 14.87
N ARG A 3 24.24 0.29 15.42
CA ARG A 3 25.39 -0.47 14.91
C ARG A 3 25.37 -1.92 15.36
N VAL A 4 25.81 -2.81 14.49
CA VAL A 4 26.04 -4.22 14.81
C VAL A 4 27.51 -4.55 14.54
N GLU A 5 28.20 -5.10 15.50
CA GLU A 5 29.60 -5.53 15.39
C GLU A 5 29.73 -7.00 15.79
N ARG A 6 30.68 -7.69 15.15
CA ARG A 6 31.05 -9.05 15.55
C ARG A 6 32.20 -9.01 16.54
N ASN A 7 32.03 -9.57 17.70
CA ASN A 7 33.08 -9.62 18.71
C ASN A 7 34.08 -10.76 18.46
N GLN A 8 35.15 -10.80 19.23
CA GLN A 8 36.20 -11.82 19.10
C GLN A 8 35.74 -13.28 19.32
N LYS A 9 34.59 -13.46 19.99
CA LYS A 9 33.94 -14.77 20.19
C LYS A 9 32.91 -15.11 19.12
N ASN A 10 32.95 -14.39 17.98
CA ASN A 10 32.04 -14.57 16.87
C ASN A 10 30.55 -14.30 17.17
N ARG A 11 30.24 -13.60 18.28
CA ARG A 11 28.89 -13.18 18.65
C ARG A 11 28.63 -11.75 18.17
N LEU A 12 27.37 -11.44 17.89
CA LEU A 12 26.92 -10.12 17.46
C LEU A 12 26.72 -9.22 18.68
N ASN A 13 27.40 -8.08 18.71
CA ASN A 13 27.19 -7.03 19.68
C ASN A 13 26.35 -5.93 19.01
N THR A 14 25.13 -5.75 19.50
CA THR A 14 24.16 -4.81 18.92
C THR A 14 24.05 -3.60 19.84
N HIS A 15 24.35 -2.44 19.27
CA HIS A 15 24.18 -1.15 19.92
C HIS A 15 22.83 -0.57 19.51
N TYR A 16 21.99 -0.28 20.50
CA TYR A 16 20.70 0.36 20.25
C TYR A 16 20.45 1.48 21.25
N ILE A 17 19.70 2.47 20.77
CA ILE A 17 19.19 3.55 21.58
C ILE A 17 17.72 3.24 21.86
N SER A 18 17.37 3.16 23.13
CA SER A 18 15.97 3.10 23.57
C SER A 18 15.55 4.48 24.03
N THR A 19 14.38 4.94 23.56
CA THR A 19 13.78 6.19 23.98
C THR A 19 12.54 5.88 24.81
N GLU A 20 12.73 5.60 26.08
CA GLU A 20 11.62 5.43 27.02
C GLU A 20 11.43 6.70 27.85
N ASN A 21 10.19 7.16 27.94
CA ASN A 21 9.83 8.34 28.75
C ASN A 21 10.61 9.63 28.43
N GLY A 22 11.06 9.77 27.18
CA GLY A 22 11.85 10.94 26.75
C GLY A 22 13.32 10.90 27.15
N PHE A 23 13.82 9.81 27.72
CA PHE A 23 15.23 9.61 28.01
C PHE A 23 15.86 8.63 27.04
N GLU A 24 16.99 9.02 26.45
CA GLU A 24 17.79 8.13 25.61
C GLU A 24 18.67 7.24 26.50
N SER A 25 18.51 5.94 26.41
CA SER A 25 19.43 4.97 27.02
C SER A 25 20.14 4.18 25.93
N ARG A 26 21.47 4.08 26.03
CA ARG A 26 22.29 3.25 25.13
C ARG A 26 22.52 1.90 25.79
N THR A 27 22.11 0.86 25.12
CA THR A 27 22.25 -0.50 25.63
C THR A 27 22.93 -1.38 24.59
N ASN A 28 23.80 -2.27 25.08
CA ASN A 28 24.48 -3.26 24.27
C ASN A 28 23.88 -4.63 24.53
N LEU A 29 23.43 -5.31 23.50
CA LEU A 29 22.95 -6.68 23.55
C LEU A 29 23.92 -7.61 22.82
N LEU A 30 24.23 -8.74 23.48
CA LEU A 30 24.97 -9.83 22.84
C LEU A 30 23.96 -10.86 22.32
N ALA A 31 24.03 -11.16 21.02
CA ALA A 31 23.16 -12.12 20.37
C ALA A 31 23.98 -13.07 19.49
N ASP A 32 23.49 -14.29 19.33
CA ASP A 32 24.08 -15.23 18.37
C ASP A 32 23.50 -15.02 16.96
N PHE A 33 22.23 -14.56 16.88
CA PHE A 33 21.54 -14.25 15.65
C PHE A 33 20.74 -12.96 15.81
N ILE A 34 20.57 -12.25 14.72
CA ILE A 34 19.63 -11.12 14.61
C ILE A 34 18.64 -11.49 13.52
N ILE A 35 17.36 -11.48 13.88
CA ILE A 35 16.26 -11.65 12.93
C ILE A 35 15.76 -10.24 12.58
N ASP A 36 15.98 -9.82 11.33
CA ASP A 36 15.43 -8.58 10.81
C ASP A 36 14.01 -8.83 10.34
N ALA A 37 13.05 -8.32 11.11
CA ALA A 37 11.62 -8.38 10.80
C ALA A 37 11.04 -6.96 10.63
N THR A 38 11.86 -6.00 10.27
CA THR A 38 11.46 -4.58 10.12
C THR A 38 10.55 -4.34 8.91
N GLY A 39 10.39 -5.35 8.06
CA GLY A 39 9.59 -5.26 6.85
C GLY A 39 10.31 -4.60 5.67
N LEU A 40 9.59 -4.35 4.61
CA LEU A 40 10.13 -3.67 3.43
C LEU A 40 10.20 -2.16 3.68
N ASP A 41 11.21 -1.52 3.11
CA ASP A 41 11.21 -0.06 3.02
C ASP A 41 10.05 0.39 2.15
N ALA A 42 9.03 0.94 2.80
CA ALA A 42 7.81 1.38 2.16
C ALA A 42 7.83 2.91 1.90
N GLU A 43 8.97 3.57 2.01
CA GLU A 43 9.09 4.96 1.61
C GLU A 43 8.87 5.05 0.09
N VAL A 44 7.84 5.80 -0.32
CA VAL A 44 7.45 5.91 -1.74
C VAL A 44 8.61 6.43 -2.59
N LYS A 45 9.42 7.33 -2.03
CA LYS A 45 10.59 7.91 -2.73
C LYS A 45 11.77 6.96 -2.89
N ALA A 46 11.82 5.86 -2.15
CA ALA A 46 12.86 4.84 -2.31
C ALA A 46 12.71 4.02 -3.61
N ASN A 47 11.51 4.00 -4.19
CA ASN A 47 11.24 3.36 -5.47
C ASN A 47 11.23 4.42 -6.59
N GLU A 48 12.11 4.28 -7.58
CA GLU A 48 12.29 5.25 -8.67
C GLU A 48 10.99 5.51 -9.44
N LEU A 49 10.22 4.46 -9.76
CA LEU A 49 8.96 4.58 -10.49
C LEU A 49 7.93 5.37 -9.66
N LEU A 50 7.79 5.04 -8.39
CA LEU A 50 6.82 5.72 -7.51
C LEU A 50 7.26 7.16 -7.24
N ASN A 51 8.55 7.40 -7.10
CA ASN A 51 9.09 8.75 -6.94
C ASN A 51 8.83 9.61 -8.20
N ASP A 52 9.03 9.06 -9.40
CA ASP A 52 8.71 9.77 -10.65
C ASP A 52 7.21 10.12 -10.74
N LEU A 53 6.33 9.19 -10.38
CA LEU A 53 4.89 9.45 -10.32
C LEU A 53 4.55 10.58 -9.33
N VAL A 54 5.12 10.52 -8.12
CA VAL A 54 4.90 11.55 -7.09
C VAL A 54 5.34 12.93 -7.59
N ILE A 55 6.49 13.03 -8.23
CA ILE A 55 7.03 14.29 -8.74
C ILE A 55 6.20 14.78 -9.94
N ARG A 56 5.96 13.91 -10.91
CA ARG A 56 5.27 14.27 -12.17
C ARG A 56 3.84 14.73 -11.95
N TYR A 57 3.11 14.08 -11.04
CA TYR A 57 1.70 14.39 -10.76
C TYR A 57 1.49 15.18 -9.48
N ASN A 58 2.58 15.60 -8.84
CA ASN A 58 2.55 16.35 -7.57
C ASN A 58 1.65 15.67 -6.52
N LEU A 59 1.82 14.36 -6.35
CA LEU A 59 0.96 13.57 -5.47
C LEU A 59 1.24 13.90 -4.01
N PRO A 60 0.20 14.14 -3.19
CA PRO A 60 0.38 14.44 -1.78
C PRO A 60 0.84 13.20 -1.01
N LEU A 61 1.80 13.40 -0.13
CA LEU A 61 2.25 12.39 0.83
C LEU A 61 1.73 12.72 2.23
N ASN A 62 1.37 11.69 2.97
CA ASN A 62 0.98 11.84 4.38
C ASN A 62 2.22 12.03 5.30
N SER A 63 2.00 12.19 6.61
CA SER A 63 3.06 12.36 7.61
C SER A 63 4.07 11.19 7.67
N LEU A 64 3.68 10.02 7.21
CA LEU A 64 4.53 8.83 7.12
C LEU A 64 5.23 8.69 5.77
N LYS A 65 5.20 9.75 4.94
CA LYS A 65 5.76 9.77 3.57
C LYS A 65 5.18 8.71 2.64
N ARG A 66 3.90 8.37 2.84
CA ARG A 66 3.11 7.45 2.02
C ARG A 66 2.11 8.21 1.20
N LEU A 67 1.61 7.59 0.12
CA LEU A 67 0.61 8.21 -0.73
C LEU A 67 -0.68 8.52 0.04
N THR A 68 -1.18 9.73 -0.14
CA THR A 68 -2.50 10.11 0.36
C THR A 68 -3.55 9.56 -0.59
N VAL A 69 -4.49 8.79 -0.06
CA VAL A 69 -5.57 8.18 -0.82
C VAL A 69 -6.92 8.53 -0.22
N SER A 70 -7.96 8.41 -1.03
CA SER A 70 -9.35 8.55 -0.55
C SER A 70 -9.77 7.35 0.31
N ASN A 71 -10.96 7.40 0.91
CA ASN A 71 -11.54 6.28 1.65
C ASN A 71 -11.76 5.02 0.79
N ASP A 72 -11.74 5.14 -0.52
CA ASP A 72 -11.84 4.04 -1.48
C ASP A 72 -10.48 3.71 -2.11
N PHE A 73 -9.38 4.18 -1.52
CA PHE A 73 -7.99 3.98 -1.95
C PHE A 73 -7.64 4.59 -3.32
N GLU A 74 -8.44 5.52 -3.80
CA GLU A 74 -8.18 6.23 -5.04
C GLU A 74 -7.19 7.38 -4.84
N ILE A 75 -6.26 7.53 -5.78
CA ILE A 75 -5.37 8.68 -5.90
C ILE A 75 -6.10 9.74 -6.74
N LYS A 76 -6.77 10.68 -6.07
CA LYS A 76 -7.65 11.65 -6.74
C LYS A 76 -6.91 12.57 -7.70
N GLU A 77 -5.68 12.90 -7.38
CA GLU A 77 -4.80 13.77 -8.17
C GLU A 77 -4.41 13.15 -9.52
N MET A 78 -4.56 11.84 -9.65
CA MET A 78 -4.35 11.12 -10.90
C MET A 78 -5.57 11.12 -11.84
N ARG A 79 -6.68 11.72 -11.42
CA ARG A 79 -7.82 11.95 -12.32
C ARG A 79 -7.45 13.04 -13.30
N ASN A 80 -7.32 12.69 -14.56
CA ASN A 80 -7.23 13.68 -15.62
C ASN A 80 -8.64 14.25 -15.89
N GLU A 81 -8.92 15.43 -15.36
CA GLU A 81 -10.19 16.12 -15.62
C GLU A 81 -10.22 16.77 -17.02
N LYS A 82 -9.04 17.07 -17.57
CA LYS A 82 -8.91 17.71 -18.89
C LYS A 82 -7.66 17.20 -19.59
N ASP A 83 -7.77 17.01 -20.92
CA ASP A 83 -6.59 16.79 -21.74
C ASP A 83 -5.79 18.10 -21.94
N GLU A 84 -4.63 17.98 -22.63
CA GLU A 84 -3.79 19.14 -22.97
C GLU A 84 -4.53 20.17 -23.84
N ARG A 85 -5.68 19.83 -24.43
CA ARG A 85 -6.54 20.67 -25.25
C ARG A 85 -7.74 21.23 -24.47
N GLY A 86 -7.83 20.94 -23.17
CA GLY A 86 -8.91 21.38 -22.31
C GLY A 86 -10.24 20.63 -22.50
N GLN A 87 -10.23 19.50 -23.24
CA GLN A 87 -11.42 18.67 -23.41
C GLN A 87 -11.60 17.75 -22.22
N THR A 88 -12.82 17.72 -21.67
CA THR A 88 -13.20 16.79 -20.61
C THR A 88 -13.51 15.44 -21.22
N TYR A 89 -12.76 14.40 -20.83
CA TYR A 89 -13.12 13.05 -21.23
C TYR A 89 -14.31 12.54 -20.43
N ASP A 90 -15.31 12.02 -21.11
CA ASP A 90 -16.47 11.36 -20.50
C ASP A 90 -16.10 10.09 -19.70
N ARG A 91 -14.86 9.62 -19.86
CA ARG A 91 -14.32 8.42 -19.22
C ARG A 91 -12.96 8.76 -18.59
N GLN A 92 -13.01 9.28 -17.38
CA GLN A 92 -11.79 9.52 -16.61
C GLN A 92 -11.20 8.21 -16.11
N GLY A 93 -9.93 7.95 -16.46
CA GLY A 93 -9.15 6.89 -15.84
C GLY A 93 -9.04 7.16 -14.34
N ARG A 94 -9.11 6.09 -13.53
CA ARG A 94 -8.90 6.17 -12.09
C ARG A 94 -7.73 5.31 -11.70
N MET A 95 -6.93 5.78 -10.76
CA MET A 95 -5.81 5.04 -10.21
C MET A 95 -6.03 4.78 -8.71
N TYR A 96 -5.74 3.57 -8.29
CA TYR A 96 -5.86 3.15 -6.90
C TYR A 96 -4.51 2.66 -6.41
N ALA A 97 -4.22 2.90 -5.15
CA ALA A 97 -3.04 2.38 -4.49
C ALA A 97 -3.45 1.45 -3.35
N CYS A 98 -2.65 0.42 -3.10
CA CYS A 98 -2.89 -0.55 -2.03
C CYS A 98 -1.58 -0.94 -1.33
N GLY A 99 -1.71 -1.67 -0.22
CA GLY A 99 -0.58 -2.16 0.53
C GLY A 99 0.16 -1.07 1.30
N THR A 100 1.41 -1.34 1.63
CA THR A 100 2.25 -0.50 2.51
C THR A 100 2.40 0.94 2.04
N MET A 101 2.26 1.22 0.73
CA MET A 101 2.34 2.57 0.19
C MET A 101 1.16 3.47 0.60
N THR A 102 0.10 2.90 1.16
CA THR A 102 -1.07 3.62 1.67
C THR A 102 -1.16 3.61 3.20
N PHE A 103 -0.11 3.19 3.89
CA PHE A 103 -0.05 3.16 5.35
C PHE A 103 -0.28 4.56 5.95
N GLY A 104 -1.05 4.63 7.03
CA GLY A 104 -1.50 5.91 7.59
C GLY A 104 -2.70 6.53 6.87
N GLY A 105 -3.28 5.82 5.90
CA GLY A 105 -4.51 6.18 5.20
C GLY A 105 -5.77 5.65 5.92
N PRO A 106 -6.85 5.38 5.17
CA PRO A 106 -8.17 5.08 5.74
C PRO A 106 -8.27 3.74 6.47
N TYR A 107 -7.30 2.86 6.33
CA TYR A 107 -7.26 1.55 6.98
C TYR A 107 -5.86 1.24 7.51
N ALA A 108 -5.76 0.82 8.77
CA ALA A 108 -4.48 0.68 9.46
C ALA A 108 -3.68 -0.56 9.04
N ALA A 109 -4.34 -1.66 8.68
CA ALA A 109 -3.70 -2.94 8.39
C ALA A 109 -3.55 -3.21 6.89
N VAL A 110 -3.23 -2.18 6.11
CA VAL A 110 -3.14 -2.24 4.63
C VAL A 110 -2.04 -3.18 4.13
N ASP A 111 -1.03 -3.48 4.94
CA ASP A 111 0.08 -4.38 4.66
C ASP A 111 -0.24 -5.85 4.93
N SER A 112 -1.36 -6.11 5.59
CA SER A 112 -1.85 -7.47 5.85
C SER A 112 -2.61 -8.05 4.65
N PHE A 113 -2.72 -9.37 4.60
CA PHE A 113 -3.51 -10.06 3.58
C PHE A 113 -4.99 -9.61 3.60
N LEU A 114 -5.56 -9.45 4.79
CA LEU A 114 -6.93 -8.93 4.95
C LEU A 114 -7.03 -7.47 4.51
N GLY A 115 -6.01 -6.67 4.75
CA GLY A 115 -5.94 -5.29 4.30
C GLY A 115 -5.92 -5.17 2.79
N LEU A 116 -5.18 -6.03 2.11
CA LEU A 116 -5.16 -6.08 0.64
C LEU A 116 -6.53 -6.48 0.07
N GLN A 117 -7.20 -7.47 0.67
CA GLN A 117 -8.55 -7.87 0.29
C GLN A 117 -9.55 -6.72 0.50
N TYR A 118 -9.49 -6.05 1.64
CA TYR A 118 -10.34 -4.89 1.94
C TYR A 118 -10.12 -3.76 0.92
N THR A 119 -8.86 -3.43 0.63
CA THR A 119 -8.51 -2.40 -0.35
C THR A 119 -9.04 -2.75 -1.74
N ALA A 120 -8.86 -3.99 -2.18
CA ALA A 120 -9.36 -4.46 -3.47
C ALA A 120 -10.90 -4.34 -3.55
N LEU A 121 -11.62 -4.76 -2.50
CA LEU A 121 -13.07 -4.66 -2.44
C LEU A 121 -13.53 -3.20 -2.56
N ARG A 122 -12.94 -2.29 -1.78
CA ARG A 122 -13.28 -0.87 -1.79
C ARG A 122 -13.01 -0.22 -3.15
N SER A 123 -11.86 -0.56 -3.76
CA SER A 123 -11.48 -0.03 -5.07
C SER A 123 -12.44 -0.50 -6.18
N VAL A 124 -12.80 -1.79 -6.17
CA VAL A 124 -13.76 -2.35 -7.13
C VAL A 124 -15.14 -1.73 -6.95
N ASP A 125 -15.64 -1.62 -5.71
CA ASP A 125 -16.90 -0.95 -5.41
C ASP A 125 -16.94 0.49 -5.94
N ASN A 126 -15.84 1.21 -5.80
CA ASN A 126 -15.74 2.58 -6.29
C ASN A 126 -15.75 2.63 -7.83
N LEU A 127 -15.05 1.69 -8.51
CA LEU A 127 -15.07 1.55 -9.96
C LEU A 127 -16.46 1.21 -10.49
N VAL A 128 -17.18 0.33 -9.81
CA VAL A 128 -18.56 -0.02 -10.17
C VAL A 128 -19.48 1.20 -10.03
N LYS A 129 -19.41 1.93 -8.91
CA LYS A 129 -20.17 3.17 -8.70
C LYS A 129 -19.86 4.22 -9.76
N ALA A 130 -18.61 4.26 -10.23
CA ALA A 130 -18.19 5.13 -11.32
C ALA A 130 -18.59 4.63 -12.72
N LYS A 131 -19.28 3.49 -12.81
CA LYS A 131 -19.69 2.87 -14.08
C LYS A 131 -18.51 2.62 -15.02
N ALA A 132 -17.38 2.16 -14.45
CA ALA A 132 -16.17 1.87 -15.23
C ALA A 132 -16.48 0.78 -16.28
N PRO A 133 -16.01 0.93 -17.53
CA PRO A 133 -16.25 -0.04 -18.59
C PRO A 133 -15.71 -1.43 -18.22
N GLY A 134 -16.47 -2.47 -18.51
CA GLY A 134 -16.07 -3.86 -18.26
C GLY A 134 -16.27 -4.34 -16.82
N ILE A 135 -16.71 -3.47 -15.91
CA ILE A 135 -17.02 -3.83 -14.54
C ILE A 135 -18.54 -3.82 -14.34
N ASN A 136 -19.12 -4.99 -14.10
CA ASN A 136 -20.54 -5.15 -13.85
C ASN A 136 -20.80 -5.63 -12.43
N TYR A 137 -21.91 -5.21 -11.84
CA TYR A 137 -22.39 -5.81 -10.58
C TYR A 137 -22.75 -7.27 -10.79
N LEU A 138 -22.21 -8.13 -9.94
CA LEU A 138 -22.71 -9.49 -9.81
C LEU A 138 -24.07 -9.40 -9.08
N ASN A 139 -25.17 -9.56 -9.82
CA ASN A 139 -26.47 -9.76 -9.18
C ASN A 139 -26.54 -11.18 -8.58
N GLY A 140 -27.53 -11.44 -7.73
CA GLY A 140 -27.59 -12.68 -6.94
C GLY A 140 -27.45 -13.96 -7.76
N LEU A 141 -28.03 -14.04 -8.95
CA LEU A 141 -27.98 -15.21 -9.82
C LEU A 141 -26.59 -15.35 -10.49
N SER A 142 -26.02 -14.27 -10.98
CA SER A 142 -24.66 -14.29 -11.56
C SER A 142 -23.59 -14.58 -10.51
N SER A 143 -23.79 -14.14 -9.27
CA SER A 143 -22.93 -14.45 -8.14
C SER A 143 -22.89 -15.96 -7.84
N LEU A 144 -24.04 -16.63 -7.85
CA LEU A 144 -24.09 -18.10 -7.70
C LEU A 144 -23.41 -18.82 -8.86
N GLY A 145 -23.57 -18.34 -10.08
CA GLY A 145 -22.87 -18.88 -11.26
C GLY A 145 -21.35 -18.75 -11.16
N GLN A 146 -20.86 -17.61 -10.70
CA GLN A 146 -19.40 -17.42 -10.48
C GLN A 146 -18.88 -18.28 -9.33
N TRP A 147 -19.64 -18.39 -8.23
CA TRP A 147 -19.30 -19.29 -7.13
C TRP A 147 -19.19 -20.74 -7.60
N TRP A 148 -20.16 -21.22 -8.43
CA TRP A 148 -20.13 -22.56 -9.01
C TRP A 148 -18.90 -22.80 -9.89
N LYS A 149 -18.56 -21.84 -10.75
CA LYS A 149 -17.35 -21.90 -11.56
C LYS A 149 -16.09 -22.00 -10.69
N TRP A 150 -16.02 -21.21 -9.63
CA TRP A 150 -14.91 -21.26 -8.69
C TRP A 150 -14.78 -22.61 -8.01
N VAL A 151 -15.88 -23.19 -7.50
CA VAL A 151 -15.89 -24.52 -6.87
C VAL A 151 -15.49 -25.63 -7.86
N THR A 152 -15.88 -25.51 -9.12
CA THR A 152 -15.55 -26.46 -10.19
C THR A 152 -14.24 -26.17 -10.91
N ASN A 153 -13.44 -25.22 -10.41
CA ASN A 153 -12.16 -24.78 -10.99
C ASN A 153 -12.26 -24.35 -12.47
N GLN A 154 -13.36 -23.70 -12.84
CA GLN A 154 -13.56 -23.13 -14.17
C GLN A 154 -13.13 -21.66 -14.19
N SER A 155 -12.71 -21.16 -15.35
CA SER A 155 -12.34 -19.75 -15.54
C SER A 155 -13.54 -18.84 -15.26
N PRO A 156 -13.36 -17.75 -14.51
CA PRO A 156 -14.37 -16.71 -14.36
C PRO A 156 -14.69 -16.08 -15.73
N SER A 157 -15.92 -15.71 -15.95
CA SER A 157 -16.39 -15.06 -17.19
C SER A 157 -16.54 -13.57 -16.97
#